data_54c83f8414c2cf4c835bf4364820cda4
#
_entry.id   54c83f8414c2cf4c835bf4364820cda4
#
_cell.length_a   1.000
_cell.length_b   1.000
_cell.length_c   1.000
_cell.angle_alpha   90.00
_cell.angle_beta   90.00
_cell.angle_gamma   90.00
#
_symmetry.space_group_name_H-M   'P 1'
#
loop_
_entity.id
_entity.type
_entity.pdbx_description
1 polymer ?
#
loop_
_entity_poly.entity_id
_entity_poly.type
_entity_poly.pdbx_seq_one_letter_code
_entity_poly.pdbx_strand_id
1 'polypeptide(L)'
;MIRLATLQVLITSILLSSNNHPIILVHGFLGWGKEEVGDKNYWGGENDIEKYLNDRGYQVYSVSLGPVSSTYDCAIETFYQIKGGQVDYGQEHSEKYKIIRKPEGKIYKGLYPEWDEENPVHLIGYSFGGLTNRMLLHLLNSTFLKSKDGEFEESYLLGNSLRGWIKSITTMSTPHNGSTLSDIVIKSLPFTDNLPVSYTHLTLPTIYSV
;
A
#
# COMPACT_ATOMS: atom_id res chain seq x y z
N MET A 1 50.52 5.44 -8.38
CA MET A 1 49.48 6.21 -7.65
C MET A 1 48.13 6.26 -8.40
N ILE A 2 48.09 6.51 -9.70
CA ILE A 2 46.83 6.61 -10.48
C ILE A 2 45.96 5.32 -10.42
N ARG A 3 46.58 4.12 -10.48
CA ARG A 3 45.86 2.85 -10.45
C ARG A 3 45.16 2.54 -9.11
N LEU A 4 45.73 2.99 -8.00
CA LEU A 4 45.13 2.78 -6.67
C LEU A 4 43.93 3.71 -6.45
N ALA A 5 44.05 4.97 -6.90
CA ALA A 5 42.97 5.96 -6.84
C ALA A 5 41.76 5.54 -7.71
N THR A 6 42.02 5.00 -8.91
CA THR A 6 40.95 4.53 -9.82
C THR A 6 40.23 3.31 -9.24
N LEU A 7 40.97 2.39 -8.60
CA LEU A 7 40.34 1.22 -7.94
C LEU A 7 39.52 1.64 -6.73
N GLN A 8 39.96 2.62 -5.96
CA GLN A 8 39.26 3.14 -4.79
C GLN A 8 37.97 3.87 -5.18
N VAL A 9 37.95 4.64 -6.27
CA VAL A 9 36.76 5.28 -6.84
C VAL A 9 35.78 4.23 -7.35
N LEU A 10 36.27 3.16 -8.01
CA LEU A 10 35.41 2.08 -8.50
C LEU A 10 34.77 1.29 -7.35
N ILE A 11 35.50 1.00 -6.28
CA ILE A 11 34.96 0.31 -5.08
C ILE A 11 33.93 1.20 -4.35
N THR A 12 34.20 2.52 -4.25
CA THR A 12 33.28 3.46 -3.62
C THR A 12 32.00 3.61 -4.43
N SER A 13 32.09 3.63 -5.77
CA SER A 13 30.90 3.68 -6.63
C SER A 13 30.06 2.40 -6.58
N ILE A 14 30.67 1.23 -6.39
CA ILE A 14 29.94 -0.04 -6.19
C ILE A 14 29.24 -0.07 -4.82
N LEU A 15 29.85 0.48 -3.78
CA LEU A 15 29.24 0.59 -2.45
C LEU A 15 28.09 1.61 -2.40
N LEU A 16 28.13 2.64 -3.25
CA LEU A 16 27.06 3.63 -3.39
C LEU A 16 25.90 3.16 -4.28
N SER A 17 26.06 2.03 -4.96
CA SER A 17 25.02 1.44 -5.84
C SER A 17 24.13 0.44 -5.13
N SER A 18 24.22 0.29 -3.80
CA SER A 18 23.26 -0.57 -3.08
C SER A 18 21.89 0.08 -3.06
N ASN A 19 20.89 -0.66 -3.50
CA ASN A 19 19.49 -0.22 -3.45
C ASN A 19 18.99 -0.34 -2.00
N ASN A 20 19.07 0.75 -1.25
CA ASN A 20 18.76 0.81 0.19
C ASN A 20 17.37 1.42 0.46
N HIS A 21 16.50 1.51 -0.56
CA HIS A 21 15.16 2.02 -0.34
C HIS A 21 14.35 1.08 0.57
N PRO A 22 13.53 1.63 1.48
CA PRO A 22 12.71 0.82 2.37
C PRO A 22 11.75 -0.10 1.63
N ILE A 23 11.46 -1.24 2.24
CA ILE A 23 10.54 -2.26 1.77
C ILE A 23 9.28 -2.20 2.62
N ILE A 24 8.12 -2.04 1.98
CA ILE A 24 6.82 -2.05 2.63
C ILE A 24 6.12 -3.36 2.29
N LEU A 25 5.75 -4.11 3.31
CA LEU A 25 5.03 -5.38 3.20
C LEU A 25 3.52 -5.13 3.37
N VAL A 26 2.74 -5.50 2.36
CA VAL A 26 1.29 -5.28 2.30
C VAL A 26 0.57 -6.61 2.28
N HIS A 27 -0.15 -6.93 3.35
CA HIS A 27 -0.85 -8.20 3.52
C HIS A 27 -2.10 -8.31 2.62
N GLY A 28 -2.63 -9.52 2.48
CA GLY A 28 -3.80 -9.80 1.68
C GLY A 28 -5.11 -9.75 2.46
N PHE A 29 -6.17 -10.23 1.81
CA PHE A 29 -7.51 -10.36 2.40
C PHE A 29 -7.47 -11.23 3.66
N LEU A 30 -8.19 -10.83 4.70
CA LEU A 30 -8.15 -11.42 6.05
C LEU A 30 -6.74 -11.44 6.68
N GLY A 31 -5.83 -10.63 6.18
CA GLY A 31 -4.52 -10.44 6.79
C GLY A 31 -4.59 -9.51 8.00
N TRP A 32 -3.46 -9.40 8.68
CA TRP A 32 -3.32 -8.60 9.89
C TRP A 32 -1.94 -7.94 9.95
N GLY A 33 -1.85 -6.88 10.71
CA GLY A 33 -0.61 -6.20 11.03
C GLY A 33 0.13 -6.85 12.19
N LYS A 34 1.24 -6.23 12.54
CA LYS A 34 2.07 -6.68 13.66
C LYS A 34 1.31 -6.57 14.98
N GLU A 35 1.43 -7.58 15.84
CA GLU A 35 0.81 -7.64 17.18
C GLU A 35 -0.73 -7.73 17.22
N GLU A 36 -1.41 -7.80 16.07
CA GLU A 36 -2.88 -7.90 16.03
C GLU A 36 -3.39 -9.32 16.34
N VAL A 37 -2.58 -10.35 16.07
CA VAL A 37 -2.94 -11.76 16.29
C VAL A 37 -1.92 -12.43 17.22
N GLY A 38 -1.77 -11.88 18.43
CA GLY A 38 -0.84 -12.40 19.44
C GLY A 38 0.59 -12.48 18.88
N ASP A 39 1.25 -13.63 19.12
CA ASP A 39 2.65 -13.84 18.70
C ASP A 39 2.81 -14.27 17.22
N LYS A 40 1.73 -14.27 16.44
CA LYS A 40 1.76 -14.72 15.04
C LYS A 40 1.93 -13.55 14.08
N ASN A 41 3.05 -13.53 13.39
CA ASN A 41 3.29 -12.57 12.32
C ASN A 41 2.62 -13.02 11.02
N TYR A 42 1.96 -12.12 10.31
CA TYR A 42 1.46 -12.42 8.96
C TYR A 42 2.63 -12.79 8.03
N TRP A 43 3.72 -12.06 8.13
CA TRP A 43 4.94 -12.27 7.36
C TRP A 43 5.91 -13.18 8.12
N GLY A 44 5.83 -14.47 7.80
CA GLY A 44 6.74 -15.50 8.32
C GLY A 44 6.19 -16.35 9.46
N GLY A 45 4.99 -16.10 9.94
CA GLY A 45 4.39 -16.89 11.03
C GLY A 45 5.17 -16.77 12.33
N GLU A 46 5.82 -17.87 12.75
CA GLU A 46 6.69 -17.89 13.93
C GLU A 46 8.04 -17.21 13.70
N ASN A 47 8.44 -17.09 12.41
CA ASN A 47 9.69 -16.44 12.03
C ASN A 47 9.36 -15.01 11.53
N ASP A 48 9.53 -14.00 12.37
CA ASP A 48 9.31 -12.59 12.00
C ASP A 48 10.26 -12.19 10.85
N ILE A 49 9.75 -12.21 9.60
CA ILE A 49 10.52 -11.84 8.40
C ILE A 49 10.91 -10.36 8.44
N GLU A 50 10.05 -9.49 8.92
CA GLU A 50 10.35 -8.06 9.07
C GLU A 50 11.55 -7.86 9.98
N LYS A 51 11.51 -8.46 11.17
CA LYS A 51 12.63 -8.41 12.11
C LYS A 51 13.89 -9.05 11.53
N TYR A 52 13.77 -10.22 10.89
CA TYR A 52 14.89 -10.92 10.28
C TYR A 52 15.64 -10.09 9.25
N LEU A 53 14.92 -9.33 8.43
CA LEU A 53 15.51 -8.46 7.41
C LEU A 53 16.07 -7.18 8.04
N ASN A 54 15.38 -6.59 9.01
CA ASN A 54 15.87 -5.41 9.74
C ASN A 54 17.17 -5.71 10.48
N ASP A 55 17.31 -6.88 11.10
CA ASP A 55 18.55 -7.32 11.78
C ASP A 55 19.74 -7.46 10.79
N ARG A 56 19.47 -7.51 9.48
CA ARG A 56 20.48 -7.56 8.40
C ARG A 56 20.73 -6.23 7.71
N GLY A 57 20.18 -5.16 8.26
CA GLY A 57 20.41 -3.79 7.78
C GLY A 57 19.47 -3.34 6.66
N TYR A 58 18.44 -4.13 6.31
CA TYR A 58 17.38 -3.64 5.44
C TYR A 58 16.37 -2.83 6.25
N GLN A 59 15.75 -1.84 5.65
CA GLN A 59 14.62 -1.13 6.25
C GLN A 59 13.33 -1.78 5.75
N VAL A 60 12.64 -2.50 6.61
CA VAL A 60 11.41 -3.24 6.28
C VAL A 60 10.31 -2.87 7.25
N TYR A 61 9.14 -2.59 6.73
CA TYR A 61 7.95 -2.23 7.50
C TYR A 61 6.74 -2.99 7.00
N SER A 62 5.88 -3.42 7.90
CA SER A 62 4.57 -4.02 7.58
C SER A 62 3.45 -3.05 7.88
N VAL A 63 2.50 -2.91 6.96
CA VAL A 63 1.27 -2.15 7.21
C VAL A 63 0.19 -3.05 7.81
N SER A 64 -0.72 -2.45 8.58
CA SER A 64 -1.88 -3.08 9.18
C SER A 64 -3.14 -2.50 8.57
N LEU A 65 -3.81 -3.26 7.70
CA LEU A 65 -4.96 -2.81 6.94
C LEU A 65 -6.23 -3.50 7.41
N GLY A 66 -7.38 -2.88 7.18
CA GLY A 66 -8.65 -3.53 7.46
C GLY A 66 -8.77 -4.88 6.72
N PRO A 67 -9.00 -6.00 7.43
CA PRO A 67 -8.90 -7.35 6.85
C PRO A 67 -9.93 -7.60 5.73
N VAL A 68 -11.00 -6.82 5.69
CA VAL A 68 -12.10 -6.89 4.71
C VAL A 68 -12.38 -5.55 4.03
N SER A 69 -11.45 -4.60 4.12
CA SER A 69 -11.58 -3.28 3.48
C SER A 69 -11.44 -3.36 1.96
N SER A 70 -11.98 -2.38 1.26
CA SER A 70 -11.84 -2.29 -0.19
C SER A 70 -10.38 -2.05 -0.61
N THR A 71 -10.03 -2.38 -1.84
CA THR A 71 -8.68 -2.10 -2.39
C THR A 71 -8.36 -0.60 -2.33
N TYR A 72 -9.37 0.25 -2.56
CA TYR A 72 -9.22 1.71 -2.49
C TYR A 72 -8.93 2.17 -1.07
N ASP A 73 -9.72 1.71 -0.08
CA ASP A 73 -9.52 2.07 1.31
C ASP A 73 -8.18 1.57 1.83
N CYS A 74 -7.82 0.31 1.51
CA CYS A 74 -6.51 -0.26 1.84
C CYS A 74 -5.36 0.55 1.24
N ALA A 75 -5.49 1.04 0.01
CA ALA A 75 -4.44 1.85 -0.62
C ALA A 75 -4.28 3.21 0.07
N ILE A 76 -5.37 3.87 0.43
CA ILE A 76 -5.33 5.12 1.20
C ILE A 76 -4.72 4.90 2.58
N GLU A 77 -5.16 3.88 3.29
CA GLU A 77 -4.59 3.54 4.60
C GLU A 77 -3.10 3.20 4.52
N THR A 78 -2.68 2.47 3.48
CA THR A 78 -1.26 2.18 3.22
C THR A 78 -0.47 3.47 3.07
N PHE A 79 -1.00 4.45 2.30
CA PHE A 79 -0.35 5.74 2.15
C PHE A 79 -0.11 6.43 3.49
N TYR A 80 -1.17 6.58 4.28
CA TYR A 80 -1.07 7.29 5.56
C TYR A 80 -0.29 6.51 6.62
N GLN A 81 -0.28 5.19 6.58
CA GLN A 81 0.60 4.41 7.46
C GLN A 81 2.07 4.60 7.13
N ILE A 82 2.44 4.71 5.84
CA ILE A 82 3.82 4.95 5.43
C ILE A 82 4.20 6.41 5.69
N LYS A 83 3.45 7.36 5.14
CA LYS A 83 3.78 8.79 5.18
C LYS A 83 3.49 9.45 6.52
N GLY A 84 2.46 8.99 7.20
CA GLY A 84 1.91 9.64 8.38
C GLY A 84 0.74 10.56 8.08
N GLY A 85 0.08 11.01 9.15
CA GLY A 85 -1.05 11.93 9.08
C GLY A 85 -2.39 11.27 9.34
N GLN A 86 -3.45 12.05 9.18
CA GLN A 86 -4.84 11.63 9.31
C GLN A 86 -5.31 11.00 8.00
N VAL A 87 -5.84 9.79 8.08
CA VAL A 87 -6.48 9.14 6.92
C VAL A 87 -7.60 10.03 6.37
N ASP A 88 -7.57 10.28 5.08
CA ASP A 88 -8.59 11.02 4.34
C ASP A 88 -8.99 10.23 3.09
N TYR A 89 -10.16 9.60 3.14
CA TYR A 89 -10.67 8.80 2.02
C TYR A 89 -11.15 9.60 0.81
N GLY A 90 -11.12 10.94 0.90
CA GLY A 90 -11.64 11.85 -0.09
C GLY A 90 -13.14 12.09 0.03
N GLN A 91 -13.59 13.24 -0.44
CA GLN A 91 -14.98 13.65 -0.30
C GLN A 91 -15.92 12.78 -1.13
N GLU A 92 -15.63 12.64 -2.43
CA GLU A 92 -16.49 11.90 -3.36
C GLU A 92 -16.68 10.44 -2.93
N HIS A 93 -15.58 9.76 -2.58
CA HIS A 93 -15.62 8.37 -2.12
C HIS A 93 -16.45 8.22 -0.84
N SER A 94 -16.23 9.12 0.12
CA SER A 94 -16.92 9.09 1.41
C SER A 94 -18.41 9.34 1.29
N GLU A 95 -18.82 10.30 0.45
CA GLU A 95 -20.22 10.58 0.16
C GLU A 95 -20.91 9.42 -0.56
N LYS A 96 -20.25 8.88 -1.60
CA LYS A 96 -20.77 7.77 -2.41
C LYS A 96 -21.03 6.52 -1.58
N TYR A 97 -20.11 6.19 -0.69
CA TYR A 97 -20.16 4.95 0.09
C TYR A 97 -20.65 5.15 1.53
N LYS A 98 -21.00 6.38 1.91
CA LYS A 98 -21.51 6.75 3.23
C LYS A 98 -20.58 6.33 4.38
N ILE A 99 -19.27 6.50 4.16
CA ILE A 99 -18.24 6.26 5.16
C ILE A 99 -17.73 7.59 5.75
N ILE A 100 -17.13 7.53 6.92
CA ILE A 100 -16.50 8.70 7.54
C ILE A 100 -15.24 9.05 6.76
N ARG A 101 -15.18 10.26 6.20
CA ARG A 101 -14.04 10.73 5.40
C ARG A 101 -12.72 10.69 6.17
N LYS A 102 -12.70 11.21 7.39
CA LYS A 102 -11.52 11.29 8.26
C LYS A 102 -11.82 10.62 9.61
N PRO A 103 -11.69 9.28 9.73
CA PRO A 103 -11.97 8.58 10.98
C PRO A 103 -11.00 8.99 12.08
N GLU A 104 -11.49 9.40 13.25
CA GLU A 104 -10.67 9.88 14.38
C GLU A 104 -9.60 8.87 14.83
N GLY A 105 -9.89 7.57 14.77
CA GLY A 105 -8.96 6.50 15.19
C GLY A 105 -7.84 6.18 14.19
N LYS A 106 -7.80 6.83 13.01
CA LYS A 106 -6.83 6.54 11.94
C LYS A 106 -5.86 7.70 11.72
N ILE A 107 -5.06 8.00 12.75
CA ILE A 107 -3.98 8.98 12.70
C ILE A 107 -2.65 8.25 12.90
N TYR A 108 -1.75 8.35 11.95
CA TYR A 108 -0.48 7.63 11.95
C TYR A 108 0.71 8.56 12.08
N LYS A 109 1.76 8.11 12.79
CA LYS A 109 3.04 8.84 12.88
C LYS A 109 3.85 8.74 11.59
N GLY A 110 3.56 7.73 10.76
CA GLY A 110 4.34 7.36 9.60
C GLY A 110 5.41 6.32 9.93
N LEU A 111 5.40 5.22 9.16
CA LEU A 111 6.46 4.20 9.20
C LEU A 111 7.74 4.72 8.54
N TYR A 112 7.58 5.57 7.53
CA TYR A 112 8.66 6.23 6.80
C TYR A 112 8.22 7.64 6.37
N PRO A 113 8.23 8.64 7.29
CA PRO A 113 7.76 10.00 7.01
C PRO A 113 8.54 10.74 5.92
N GLU A 114 9.79 10.33 5.66
CA GLU A 114 10.66 10.86 4.61
C GLU A 114 10.23 10.42 3.21
N TRP A 115 9.27 9.51 3.08
CA TRP A 115 8.79 8.97 1.81
C TRP A 115 8.36 10.08 0.85
N ASP A 116 9.05 10.18 -0.28
CA ASP A 116 8.84 11.13 -1.37
C ASP A 116 9.50 10.63 -2.66
N GLU A 117 9.65 11.50 -3.67
CA GLU A 117 10.28 11.17 -4.95
C GLU A 117 11.80 10.89 -4.80
N GLU A 118 12.47 11.57 -3.87
CA GLU A 118 13.91 11.37 -3.62
C GLU A 118 14.16 10.15 -2.72
N ASN A 119 13.17 9.78 -1.92
CA ASN A 119 13.21 8.68 -0.96
C ASN A 119 12.10 7.65 -1.25
N PRO A 120 12.06 7.04 -2.45
CA PRO A 120 11.00 6.12 -2.83
C PRO A 120 11.09 4.80 -2.08
N VAL A 121 9.99 4.03 -2.06
CA VAL A 121 9.93 2.73 -1.40
C VAL A 121 9.69 1.58 -2.39
N HIS A 122 10.05 0.37 -1.98
CA HIS A 122 9.63 -0.88 -2.61
C HIS A 122 8.36 -1.37 -1.94
N LEU A 123 7.36 -1.78 -2.72
CA LEU A 123 6.14 -2.39 -2.23
C LEU A 123 6.15 -3.88 -2.53
N ILE A 124 5.93 -4.72 -1.54
CA ILE A 124 5.71 -6.17 -1.70
C ILE A 124 4.31 -6.49 -1.21
N GLY A 125 3.46 -6.99 -2.11
CA GLY A 125 2.07 -7.34 -1.80
C GLY A 125 1.81 -8.83 -1.97
N TYR A 126 1.24 -9.45 -0.96
CA TYR A 126 0.79 -10.83 -1.04
C TYR A 126 -0.72 -10.89 -1.31
N SER A 127 -1.14 -11.77 -2.23
CA SER A 127 -2.56 -11.96 -2.54
C SER A 127 -3.24 -10.61 -2.87
N PHE A 128 -4.28 -10.22 -2.16
CA PHE A 128 -4.99 -8.94 -2.30
C PHE A 128 -4.08 -7.71 -2.08
N GLY A 129 -3.02 -7.84 -1.27
CA GLY A 129 -2.04 -6.76 -1.06
C GLY A 129 -1.35 -6.29 -2.34
N GLY A 130 -1.19 -7.18 -3.35
CA GLY A 130 -0.69 -6.77 -4.66
C GLY A 130 -1.67 -5.89 -5.44
N LEU A 131 -2.99 -6.09 -5.27
CA LEU A 131 -4.01 -5.20 -5.83
C LEU A 131 -4.00 -3.85 -5.12
N THR A 132 -3.86 -3.85 -3.79
CA THR A 132 -3.70 -2.64 -2.97
C THR A 132 -2.50 -1.81 -3.45
N ASN A 133 -1.35 -2.43 -3.69
CA ASN A 133 -0.15 -1.75 -4.18
C ASN A 133 -0.36 -1.12 -5.56
N ARG A 134 -1.07 -1.79 -6.47
CA ARG A 134 -1.42 -1.24 -7.78
C ARG A 134 -2.40 -0.07 -7.68
N MET A 135 -3.37 -0.17 -6.78
CA MET A 135 -4.29 0.94 -6.50
C MET A 135 -3.53 2.14 -5.92
N LEU A 136 -2.62 1.91 -4.97
CA LEU A 136 -1.78 2.97 -4.41
C LEU A 136 -0.95 3.66 -5.50
N LEU A 137 -0.33 2.90 -6.40
CA LEU A 137 0.40 3.46 -7.54
C LEU A 137 -0.50 4.33 -8.42
N HIS A 138 -1.74 3.88 -8.69
CA HIS A 138 -2.71 4.66 -9.44
C HIS A 138 -3.06 5.97 -8.73
N LEU A 139 -3.33 5.92 -7.42
CA LEU A 139 -3.65 7.11 -6.63
C LEU A 139 -2.50 8.11 -6.59
N LEU A 140 -1.26 7.65 -6.42
CA LEU A 140 -0.06 8.50 -6.43
C LEU A 140 0.20 9.17 -7.78
N ASN A 141 -0.17 8.54 -8.89
CA ASN A 141 0.05 9.06 -10.24
C ASN A 141 -1.10 9.92 -10.77
N SER A 142 -2.18 10.05 -10.01
CA SER A 142 -3.41 10.73 -10.43
C SER A 142 -3.70 11.93 -9.54
N THR A 143 -4.39 12.92 -10.09
CA THR A 143 -5.00 14.00 -9.32
C THR A 143 -6.51 13.90 -9.49
N PHE A 144 -7.23 14.03 -8.40
CA PHE A 144 -8.69 13.92 -8.38
C PHE A 144 -9.30 15.30 -8.15
N LEU A 145 -10.42 15.58 -8.85
CA LEU A 145 -11.21 16.77 -8.65
C LEU A 145 -12.39 16.49 -7.74
N LYS A 146 -12.82 17.46 -6.98
CA LYS A 146 -14.13 17.42 -6.33
C LYS A 146 -15.21 17.40 -7.40
N SER A 147 -16.13 16.48 -7.33
CA SER A 147 -17.08 16.18 -8.43
C SER A 147 -18.02 17.30 -8.81
N LYS A 148 -18.20 18.35 -8.00
CA LYS A 148 -19.23 19.38 -8.22
C LYS A 148 -18.70 20.74 -8.63
N ASP A 149 -17.49 21.09 -8.26
CA ASP A 149 -16.99 22.47 -8.40
C ASP A 149 -15.74 22.58 -9.29
N GLY A 150 -15.21 21.46 -9.81
CA GLY A 150 -13.99 21.45 -10.61
C GLY A 150 -12.72 21.79 -9.81
N GLU A 151 -12.83 21.88 -8.49
CA GLU A 151 -11.70 22.08 -7.59
C GLU A 151 -10.97 20.76 -7.33
N PHE A 152 -9.68 20.84 -7.00
CA PHE A 152 -8.92 19.65 -6.60
C PHE A 152 -9.38 19.13 -5.24
N GLU A 153 -9.27 17.79 -5.07
CA GLU A 153 -9.53 17.17 -3.77
C GLU A 153 -8.55 17.72 -2.72
N GLU A 154 -9.04 18.01 -1.53
CA GLU A 154 -8.22 18.55 -0.43
C GLU A 154 -7.32 17.53 0.23
N SER A 155 -7.57 16.24 0.02
CA SER A 155 -6.73 15.15 0.53
C SER A 155 -5.33 15.27 -0.04
N TYR A 156 -4.31 15.16 0.81
CA TYR A 156 -2.92 15.23 0.39
C TYR A 156 -2.58 14.20 -0.69
N LEU A 157 -3.07 12.96 -0.54
CA LEU A 157 -2.86 11.91 -1.54
C LEU A 157 -3.65 12.20 -2.83
N LEU A 158 -4.94 12.54 -2.71
CA LEU A 158 -5.84 12.59 -3.87
C LEU A 158 -5.76 13.92 -4.63
N GLY A 159 -5.37 14.99 -3.96
CA GLY A 159 -5.25 16.33 -4.57
C GLY A 159 -3.91 16.59 -5.26
N ASN A 160 -2.92 15.69 -5.11
CA ASN A 160 -1.58 15.88 -5.63
C ASN A 160 -1.13 14.70 -6.50
N SER A 161 -0.34 14.99 -7.53
CA SER A 161 0.38 13.94 -8.27
C SER A 161 1.72 13.69 -7.58
N LEU A 162 1.87 12.50 -7.01
CA LEU A 162 3.04 12.08 -6.21
C LEU A 162 3.84 11.01 -6.98
N ARG A 163 4.18 11.32 -8.24
CA ARG A 163 4.91 10.41 -9.11
C ARG A 163 6.32 10.16 -8.59
N GLY A 164 6.86 8.98 -8.89
CA GLY A 164 8.23 8.64 -8.50
C GLY A 164 8.37 8.09 -7.07
N TRP A 165 7.34 8.17 -6.23
CA TRP A 165 7.38 7.73 -4.84
C TRP A 165 7.50 6.21 -4.66
N ILE A 166 7.19 5.42 -5.69
CA ILE A 166 7.34 3.96 -5.69
C ILE A 166 8.50 3.56 -6.60
N LYS A 167 9.49 2.88 -6.04
CA LYS A 167 10.66 2.35 -6.76
C LYS A 167 10.33 1.08 -7.53
N SER A 168 9.61 0.16 -6.90
CA SER A 168 9.12 -1.05 -7.54
C SER A 168 7.93 -1.64 -6.79
N ILE A 169 7.15 -2.44 -7.50
CA ILE A 169 6.09 -3.27 -6.94
C ILE A 169 6.39 -4.72 -7.24
N THR A 170 6.42 -5.54 -6.18
CA THR A 170 6.47 -7.00 -6.28
C THR A 170 5.17 -7.58 -5.79
N THR A 171 4.57 -8.46 -6.57
CA THR A 171 3.32 -9.13 -6.21
C THR A 171 3.53 -10.62 -6.07
N MET A 172 2.99 -11.20 -5.00
CA MET A 172 3.08 -12.62 -4.68
C MET A 172 1.68 -13.22 -4.64
N SER A 173 1.41 -14.21 -5.49
CA SER A 173 0.09 -14.89 -5.55
C SER A 173 -1.11 -13.93 -5.67
N THR A 174 -0.94 -12.83 -6.39
CA THR A 174 -1.96 -11.78 -6.54
C THR A 174 -2.94 -12.12 -7.67
N PRO A 175 -4.25 -12.07 -7.42
CA PRO A 175 -5.28 -12.38 -8.42
C PRO A 175 -5.52 -11.18 -9.37
N HIS A 176 -4.56 -10.87 -10.23
CA HIS A 176 -4.61 -9.70 -11.12
C HIS A 176 -5.80 -9.68 -12.09
N ASN A 177 -6.35 -10.83 -12.41
CA ASN A 177 -7.49 -10.98 -13.31
C ASN A 177 -8.77 -11.44 -12.56
N GLY A 178 -8.83 -11.18 -11.27
CA GLY A 178 -9.91 -11.64 -10.42
C GLY A 178 -9.66 -13.02 -9.79
N SER A 179 -10.60 -13.48 -8.98
CA SER A 179 -10.52 -14.74 -8.26
C SER A 179 -11.87 -15.44 -8.26
N THR A 180 -11.89 -16.73 -8.60
CA THR A 180 -13.10 -17.55 -8.48
C THR A 180 -13.59 -17.67 -7.05
N LEU A 181 -12.72 -17.45 -6.05
CA LEU A 181 -13.11 -17.41 -4.65
C LEU A 181 -14.09 -16.27 -4.36
N SER A 182 -13.88 -15.10 -4.99
CA SER A 182 -14.81 -13.96 -4.85
C SER A 182 -16.21 -14.30 -5.40
N ASP A 183 -16.27 -14.99 -6.54
CA ASP A 183 -17.54 -15.44 -7.13
C ASP A 183 -18.26 -16.42 -6.22
N ILE A 184 -17.53 -17.35 -5.59
CA ILE A 184 -18.08 -18.33 -4.66
C ILE A 184 -18.62 -17.61 -3.41
N VAL A 185 -17.86 -16.70 -2.83
CA VAL A 185 -18.26 -15.95 -1.63
C VAL A 185 -19.53 -15.15 -1.92
N ILE A 186 -19.58 -14.42 -3.03
CA ILE A 186 -20.74 -13.61 -3.41
C ILE A 186 -21.98 -14.49 -3.68
N LYS A 187 -21.83 -15.59 -4.41
CA LYS A 187 -22.93 -16.49 -4.73
C LYS A 187 -23.43 -17.29 -3.52
N SER A 188 -22.58 -17.51 -2.52
CA SER A 188 -22.89 -18.32 -1.34
C SER A 188 -23.46 -17.53 -0.17
N LEU A 189 -23.33 -16.20 -0.18
CA LEU A 189 -23.84 -15.34 0.88
C LEU A 189 -25.18 -14.71 0.46
N PRO A 190 -26.30 -15.09 1.10
CA PRO A 190 -27.64 -14.58 0.75
C PRO A 190 -27.85 -13.09 1.10
N PHE A 191 -26.82 -12.39 1.55
CA PHE A 191 -26.85 -11.00 2.02
C PHE A 191 -26.08 -10.03 1.13
N THR A 192 -25.80 -10.40 -0.11
CA THR A 192 -24.94 -9.61 -1.01
C THR A 192 -25.46 -8.21 -1.32
N ASP A 193 -26.77 -7.99 -1.25
CA ASP A 193 -27.39 -6.69 -1.50
C ASP A 193 -27.11 -5.66 -0.39
N ASN A 194 -26.65 -6.11 0.77
CA ASN A 194 -26.35 -5.28 1.95
C ASN A 194 -24.90 -5.41 2.43
N LEU A 195 -24.03 -6.08 1.68
CA LEU A 195 -22.62 -6.17 2.07
C LEU A 195 -21.93 -4.81 1.97
N PRO A 196 -21.05 -4.51 2.92
CA PRO A 196 -20.20 -3.33 2.82
C PRO A 196 -19.46 -3.29 1.47
N VAL A 197 -19.21 -2.11 0.96
CA VAL A 197 -18.50 -1.84 -0.31
C VAL A 197 -17.21 -2.66 -0.48
N SER A 198 -16.57 -3.03 0.62
CA SER A 198 -15.41 -3.91 0.66
C SER A 198 -15.59 -5.23 -0.09
N TYR A 199 -16.79 -5.82 -0.09
CA TYR A 199 -17.05 -7.08 -0.78
C TYR A 199 -17.35 -6.90 -2.27
N THR A 200 -17.99 -5.81 -2.65
CA THR A 200 -18.29 -5.54 -4.07
C THR A 200 -17.02 -5.20 -4.88
N HIS A 201 -15.98 -4.69 -4.23
CA HIS A 201 -14.68 -4.42 -4.88
C HIS A 201 -13.77 -5.66 -4.97
N LEU A 202 -14.09 -6.76 -4.31
CA LEU A 202 -13.40 -8.05 -4.52
C LEU A 202 -13.68 -8.63 -5.92
N THR A 203 -14.76 -8.21 -6.58
CA THR A 203 -15.19 -8.76 -7.86
C THR A 203 -14.61 -8.05 -9.08
N LEU A 204 -14.01 -6.88 -8.93
CA LEU A 204 -13.53 -6.10 -10.05
C LEU A 204 -12.15 -5.46 -9.78
N PRO A 205 -11.10 -6.03 -10.31
CA PRO A 205 -10.10 -5.19 -10.91
C PRO A 205 -10.55 -4.96 -12.37
N THR A 206 -11.48 -4.07 -12.61
CA THR A 206 -11.58 -3.48 -13.93
C THR A 206 -10.35 -2.60 -14.08
N ILE A 207 -9.29 -3.21 -14.54
CA ILE A 207 -8.07 -2.51 -14.92
C ILE A 207 -8.43 -1.81 -16.21
N TYR A 208 -8.63 -0.52 -16.14
CA TYR A 208 -8.44 0.29 -17.33
C TYR A 208 -6.96 0.21 -17.66
N SER A 209 -6.66 -0.43 -18.79
CA SER A 209 -5.34 -0.39 -19.41
C SER A 209 -4.96 1.07 -19.62
N VAL A 210 -3.83 1.46 -19.08
CA VAL A 210 -3.11 2.68 -19.45
C VAL A 210 -2.35 2.40 -20.74
#